data_da54d71e5eb0e8ecbd02c2448cc9181c
#
_entry.id   da54d71e5eb0e8ecbd02c2448cc9181c
#
_cell.length_a   1.000
_cell.length_b   1.000
_cell.length_c   1.000
_cell.angle_alpha   90.00
_cell.angle_beta   90.00
_cell.angle_gamma   90.00
#
_symmetry.space_group_name_H-M   'P 1'
#
loop_
_entity.id
_entity.type
_entity.pdbx_description
1 polymer ?
#
loop_
_entity_poly.entity_id
_entity_poly.type
_entity_poly.pdbx_seq_one_letter_code
_entity_poly.pdbx_strand_id
1 'polypeptide(L)'
;MTSRIARWTLDVQDVGRMAEFWSQVLGYEIDRQPDGTTHLLPPAGGEPSVWLQPSAGPKQGKNRNHLDLRAPDQAAEIDRVLGLGATRVEVGQTGEEPLADPVGSEFCILH
;
A
#
# COMPACT_ATOMS: atom_id res chain seq x y z
N MET A 1 30.10 2.70 3.53
CA MET A 1 28.88 1.88 3.34
C MET A 1 27.66 2.78 3.29
N THR A 2 26.70 2.39 2.50
CA THR A 2 25.45 3.14 2.40
C THR A 2 24.32 2.39 3.09
N SER A 3 23.24 3.11 3.41
CA SER A 3 22.04 2.52 4.02
C SER A 3 21.11 1.95 2.95
N ARG A 4 20.20 1.09 3.36
CA ARG A 4 19.16 0.52 2.51
C ARG A 4 17.83 0.64 3.22
N ILE A 5 16.76 0.71 2.43
CA ILE A 5 15.42 0.74 3.00
C ILE A 5 15.10 -0.69 3.48
N ALA A 6 14.87 -0.83 4.79
CA ALA A 6 14.55 -2.14 5.37
C ALA A 6 13.06 -2.45 5.20
N ARG A 7 12.21 -1.45 5.45
CA ARG A 7 10.76 -1.65 5.37
C ARG A 7 10.05 -0.31 5.35
N TRP A 8 8.81 -0.33 4.94
CA TRP A 8 7.87 0.77 5.10
C TRP A 8 6.92 0.44 6.24
N THR A 9 6.68 1.39 7.13
CA THR A 9 5.70 1.23 8.21
C THR A 9 4.55 2.18 7.95
N LEU A 10 3.33 1.63 7.90
CA LEU A 10 2.11 2.39 7.66
C LEU A 10 1.22 2.33 8.89
N ASP A 11 0.77 3.49 9.35
CA ASP A 11 -0.25 3.57 10.38
C ASP A 11 -1.62 3.43 9.71
N VAL A 12 -2.39 2.42 10.12
CA VAL A 12 -3.66 2.13 9.47
C VAL A 12 -4.74 1.89 10.51
N GLN A 13 -5.96 2.27 10.18
CA GLN A 13 -7.08 2.15 11.09
C GLN A 13 -7.59 0.73 11.23
N ASP A 14 -7.58 -0.03 10.15
CA ASP A 14 -8.06 -1.41 10.13
C ASP A 14 -6.94 -2.31 9.58
N VAL A 15 -6.08 -2.78 10.50
CA VAL A 15 -4.91 -3.57 10.13
C VAL A 15 -5.31 -4.84 9.37
N GLY A 16 -6.35 -5.53 9.82
CA GLY A 16 -6.76 -6.78 9.17
C GLY A 16 -7.17 -6.57 7.72
N ARG A 17 -8.01 -5.57 7.47
CA ARG A 17 -8.46 -5.27 6.11
C ARG A 17 -7.32 -4.74 5.25
N MET A 18 -6.47 -3.91 5.82
CA MET A 18 -5.34 -3.36 5.08
C MET A 18 -4.32 -4.44 4.72
N ALA A 19 -4.11 -5.39 5.62
CA ALA A 19 -3.23 -6.52 5.32
C ALA A 19 -3.76 -7.33 4.14
N GLU A 20 -5.05 -7.61 4.11
CA GLU A 20 -5.65 -8.33 2.98
C GLU A 20 -5.52 -7.56 1.68
N PHE A 21 -5.82 -6.27 1.70
CA PHE A 21 -5.73 -5.44 0.52
C PHE A 21 -4.29 -5.37 0.00
N TRP A 22 -3.36 -4.94 0.84
CA TRP A 22 -1.98 -4.71 0.38
C TRP A 22 -1.24 -6.00 0.06
N SER A 23 -1.56 -7.10 0.76
CA SER A 23 -1.02 -8.41 0.41
C SER A 23 -1.37 -8.79 -1.02
N GLN A 24 -2.62 -8.56 -1.41
CA GLN A 24 -3.07 -8.90 -2.76
C GLN A 24 -2.54 -7.92 -3.81
N VAL A 25 -2.44 -6.64 -3.48
CA VAL A 25 -1.88 -5.65 -4.42
C VAL A 25 -0.42 -5.96 -4.72
N LEU A 26 0.36 -6.24 -3.68
CA LEU A 26 1.81 -6.40 -3.79
C LEU A 26 2.24 -7.84 -4.04
N GLY A 27 1.37 -8.81 -3.79
CA GLY A 27 1.76 -10.22 -3.84
C GLY A 27 2.64 -10.62 -2.67
N TYR A 28 2.48 -9.97 -1.52
CA TYR A 28 3.27 -10.23 -0.32
C TYR A 28 2.54 -11.19 0.61
N GLU A 29 3.31 -11.97 1.36
CA GLU A 29 2.76 -12.89 2.35
C GLU A 29 2.42 -12.15 3.64
N ILE A 30 1.31 -12.53 4.27
CA ILE A 30 0.85 -11.92 5.52
C ILE A 30 1.46 -12.67 6.70
N ASP A 31 2.08 -11.92 7.63
CA ASP A 31 2.64 -12.46 8.87
C ASP A 31 2.10 -11.62 10.04
N ARG A 32 1.06 -12.13 10.71
CA ARG A 32 0.40 -11.43 11.80
C ARG A 32 1.18 -11.60 13.08
N GLN A 33 1.36 -10.50 13.82
CA GLN A 33 2.16 -10.48 15.04
C GLN A 33 1.27 -10.42 16.29
N PRO A 34 1.74 -10.96 17.44
CA PRO A 34 0.96 -10.91 18.67
C PRO A 34 0.69 -9.49 19.20
N ASP A 35 1.53 -8.53 18.85
CA ASP A 35 1.43 -7.15 19.34
C ASP A 35 0.39 -6.30 18.58
N GLY A 36 -0.35 -6.89 17.64
CA GLY A 36 -1.36 -6.17 16.87
C GLY A 36 -0.87 -5.62 15.54
N THR A 37 0.44 -5.69 15.28
CA THR A 37 0.97 -5.31 13.97
C THR A 37 0.89 -6.48 13.00
N THR A 38 1.00 -6.19 11.70
CA THR A 38 1.06 -7.23 10.67
C THR A 38 2.20 -6.88 9.72
N HIS A 39 3.03 -7.85 9.43
CA HIS A 39 4.13 -7.70 8.49
C HIS A 39 3.75 -8.32 7.15
N LEU A 40 3.93 -7.57 6.09
CA LEU A 40 3.75 -8.09 4.73
C LEU A 40 5.14 -8.32 4.15
N LEU A 41 5.41 -9.57 3.80
CA LEU A 41 6.75 -10.01 3.42
C LEU A 41 6.81 -10.26 1.92
N PRO A 42 7.76 -9.63 1.20
CA PRO A 42 7.91 -9.89 -0.23
C PRO A 42 8.40 -11.31 -0.49
N PRO A 43 8.11 -11.84 -1.66
CA PRO A 43 8.79 -13.07 -2.08
C PRO A 43 10.29 -12.81 -2.13
N ALA A 44 11.09 -13.85 -2.15
CA ALA A 44 12.54 -13.70 -2.15
C ALA A 44 12.99 -12.66 -3.18
N GLY A 45 13.68 -11.62 -2.73
CA GLY A 45 14.10 -10.55 -3.61
C GLY A 45 14.48 -9.30 -2.84
N GLY A 46 14.75 -8.22 -3.53
CA GLY A 46 15.30 -7.00 -2.97
C GLY A 46 14.30 -5.93 -2.54
N GLU A 47 13.01 -6.21 -2.60
CA GLU A 47 12.01 -5.21 -2.25
C GLU A 47 11.81 -5.16 -0.74
N PRO A 48 11.56 -3.96 -0.17
CA PRO A 48 11.34 -3.85 1.26
C PRO A 48 10.01 -4.46 1.68
N SER A 49 9.94 -4.97 2.90
CA SER A 49 8.69 -5.40 3.49
C SER A 49 7.82 -4.19 3.84
N VAL A 50 6.54 -4.44 4.10
CA VAL A 50 5.59 -3.42 4.53
C VAL A 50 5.00 -3.87 5.86
N TRP A 51 5.11 -3.00 6.86
CA TRP A 51 4.59 -3.27 8.18
C TRP A 51 3.38 -2.37 8.43
N LEU A 52 2.31 -2.98 8.92
CA LEU A 52 1.06 -2.26 9.23
C LEU A 52 0.89 -2.23 10.73
N GLN A 53 0.67 -1.03 11.29
CA GLN A 53 0.44 -0.89 12.71
C GLN A 53 -0.84 -0.10 12.97
N PRO A 54 -1.55 -0.38 14.08
CA PRO A 54 -2.81 0.28 14.36
C PRO A 54 -2.63 1.77 14.54
N SER A 55 -3.58 2.53 13.98
CA SER A 55 -3.64 3.98 14.16
C SER A 55 -4.81 4.32 15.06
N ALA A 56 -4.67 5.39 15.83
CA ALA A 56 -5.69 5.81 16.79
C ALA A 56 -6.90 6.49 16.15
N GLY A 57 -6.84 6.87 14.90
CA GLY A 57 -7.95 7.57 14.28
C GLY A 57 -7.94 7.49 12.76
N PRO A 58 -8.97 8.01 12.09
CA PRO A 58 -9.07 8.00 10.65
C PRO A 58 -8.04 8.92 10.01
N LYS A 59 -7.70 8.62 8.75
CA LYS A 59 -6.83 9.48 7.97
C LYS A 59 -7.43 10.87 7.85
N GLN A 60 -6.61 11.88 8.05
CA GLN A 60 -6.99 13.28 7.87
C GLN A 60 -6.02 13.94 6.91
N GLY A 61 -6.57 14.54 5.86
CA GLY A 61 -5.79 15.25 4.87
C GLY A 61 -5.00 14.33 3.95
N LYS A 62 -4.10 14.94 3.19
CA LYS A 62 -3.28 14.24 2.21
C LYS A 62 -2.07 13.60 2.88
N ASN A 63 -1.66 12.44 2.36
CA ASN A 63 -0.43 11.79 2.82
C ASN A 63 0.78 12.69 2.60
N ARG A 64 1.73 12.67 3.53
CA ARG A 64 3.03 13.27 3.31
C ARG A 64 3.84 12.48 2.29
N ASN A 65 3.73 11.16 2.39
CA ASN A 65 4.37 10.23 1.47
C ASN A 65 3.30 9.33 0.88
N HIS A 66 3.52 8.89 -0.33
CA HIS A 66 2.64 7.90 -0.95
C HIS A 66 3.50 6.90 -1.70
N LEU A 67 2.95 5.71 -1.91
CA LEU A 67 3.63 4.66 -2.66
C LEU A 67 3.37 4.87 -4.14
N ASP A 68 4.42 4.73 -4.94
CA ASP A 68 4.31 4.67 -6.39
C ASP A 68 4.62 3.24 -6.80
N LEU A 69 3.65 2.58 -7.40
CA LEU A 69 3.74 1.19 -7.81
C LEU A 69 3.95 1.11 -9.31
N ARG A 70 4.55 0.05 -9.77
CA ARG A 70 4.71 -0.22 -11.20
C ARG A 70 4.23 -1.62 -11.51
N ALA A 71 3.53 -1.75 -12.63
CA ALA A 71 3.03 -3.03 -13.11
C ALA A 71 3.25 -3.12 -14.61
N PRO A 72 3.31 -4.33 -15.17
CA PRO A 72 3.50 -4.49 -16.62
C PRO A 72 2.42 -3.82 -17.46
N ASP A 73 1.19 -3.77 -16.96
CA ASP A 73 0.06 -3.14 -17.65
C ASP A 73 -0.68 -2.26 -16.64
N GLN A 74 -0.48 -0.95 -16.77
CA GLN A 74 -1.06 0.01 -15.83
C GLN A 74 -2.59 -0.09 -15.79
N ALA A 75 -3.25 -0.12 -16.95
CA ALA A 75 -4.71 -0.13 -17.00
C ALA A 75 -5.30 -1.39 -16.37
N ALA A 76 -4.71 -2.55 -16.65
CA ALA A 76 -5.17 -3.79 -16.07
C ALA A 76 -4.95 -3.82 -14.55
N GLU A 77 -3.84 -3.25 -14.10
CA GLU A 77 -3.56 -3.22 -12.67
C GLU A 77 -4.51 -2.28 -11.94
N ILE A 78 -4.85 -1.14 -12.53
CA ILE A 78 -5.84 -0.22 -11.95
C ILE A 78 -7.17 -0.95 -11.76
N ASP A 79 -7.63 -1.66 -12.79
CA ASP A 79 -8.88 -2.42 -12.69
C ASP A 79 -8.81 -3.48 -11.60
N ARG A 80 -7.67 -4.16 -11.49
CA ARG A 80 -7.49 -5.20 -10.47
C ARG A 80 -7.57 -4.62 -9.06
N VAL A 81 -6.87 -3.52 -8.79
CA VAL A 81 -6.86 -2.95 -7.43
C VAL A 81 -8.19 -2.31 -7.07
N LEU A 82 -8.91 -1.76 -8.05
CA LEU A 82 -10.27 -1.27 -7.80
C LEU A 82 -11.18 -2.41 -7.36
N GLY A 83 -11.04 -3.59 -7.97
CA GLY A 83 -11.77 -4.77 -7.55
C GLY A 83 -11.41 -5.26 -6.15
N LEU A 84 -10.23 -4.92 -5.65
CA LEU A 84 -9.78 -5.28 -4.32
C LEU A 84 -10.24 -4.28 -3.24
N GLY A 85 -10.80 -3.15 -3.63
CA GLY A 85 -11.33 -2.19 -2.68
C GLY A 85 -10.72 -0.79 -2.75
N ALA A 86 -9.81 -0.54 -3.69
CA ALA A 86 -9.29 0.81 -3.89
C ALA A 86 -10.34 1.70 -4.56
N THR A 87 -10.15 3.02 -4.42
CA THR A 87 -11.00 4.01 -5.08
C THR A 87 -10.13 4.98 -5.87
N ARG A 88 -10.73 5.62 -6.87
CA ARG A 88 -10.03 6.65 -7.65
C ARG A 88 -10.01 7.96 -6.89
N VAL A 89 -8.90 8.69 -7.05
CA VAL A 89 -8.75 10.03 -6.49
C VAL A 89 -8.72 11.00 -7.67
N GLU A 90 -9.50 12.08 -7.59
CA GLU A 90 -9.69 12.98 -8.72
C GLU A 90 -8.50 13.90 -8.99
N VAL A 91 -7.64 14.10 -8.01
CA VAL A 91 -6.53 15.05 -8.11
C VAL A 91 -5.23 14.28 -8.24
N GLY A 92 -4.56 14.44 -9.38
CA GLY A 92 -3.28 13.79 -9.64
C GLY A 92 -2.52 14.54 -10.71
N GLN A 93 -1.27 14.15 -10.91
CA GLN A 93 -0.44 14.71 -11.95
C GLN A 93 -0.60 13.92 -13.24
N THR A 94 -0.25 14.58 -14.35
CA THR A 94 -0.32 13.94 -15.66
C THR A 94 0.58 12.70 -15.71
N GLY A 95 0.04 11.60 -16.22
CA GLY A 95 0.77 10.35 -16.33
C GLY A 95 0.71 9.46 -15.09
N GLU A 96 0.17 9.98 -14.01
CA GLU A 96 -0.04 9.21 -12.78
C GLU A 96 -1.53 8.90 -12.62
N GLU A 97 -1.81 7.74 -12.02
CA GLU A 97 -3.17 7.37 -11.69
C GLU A 97 -3.27 7.28 -10.18
N PRO A 98 -3.66 8.37 -9.51
CA PRO A 98 -3.79 8.35 -8.06
C PRO A 98 -5.01 7.57 -7.63
N LEU A 99 -4.82 6.73 -6.62
CA LEU A 99 -5.85 5.87 -6.05
C LEU A 99 -5.78 6.00 -4.54
N ALA A 100 -6.81 5.52 -3.86
CA ALA A 100 -6.81 5.43 -2.41
C ALA A 100 -7.12 3.99 -2.01
N ASP A 101 -6.45 3.52 -0.96
CA ASP A 101 -6.75 2.22 -0.39
C ASP A 101 -8.05 2.29 0.42
N PRO A 102 -8.56 1.17 0.96
CA PRO A 102 -9.86 1.18 1.64
C PRO A 102 -10.00 2.11 2.85
N VAL A 103 -8.91 2.57 3.44
CA VAL A 103 -8.96 3.56 4.51
C VAL A 103 -8.59 4.97 4.05
N GLY A 104 -8.41 5.17 2.76
CA GLY A 104 -8.19 6.49 2.17
C GLY A 104 -6.74 6.89 2.00
N SER A 105 -5.78 6.02 2.27
CA SER A 105 -4.37 6.33 2.03
C SER A 105 -4.07 6.29 0.53
N GLU A 106 -3.44 7.34 0.04
CA GLU A 106 -3.24 7.51 -1.38
C GLU A 106 -2.00 6.78 -1.88
N PHE A 107 -2.08 6.26 -3.09
CA PHE A 107 -0.95 5.65 -3.79
C PHE A 107 -1.17 5.82 -5.30
N CYS A 108 -0.11 5.62 -6.08
CA CYS A 108 -0.19 5.77 -7.53
C CYS A 108 0.31 4.51 -8.22
N ILE A 109 -0.23 4.25 -9.41
CA ILE A 109 0.28 3.22 -10.30
C ILE A 109 0.85 3.94 -11.51
N LEU A 110 2.14 3.81 -11.71
CA LEU A 110 2.87 4.50 -12.76
C LEU A 110 2.78 3.76 -14.09
N HIS A 111 3.03 4.49 -15.15
CA HIS A 111 3.17 3.89 -16.49
C HIS A 111 4.34 2.94 -16.56
#